data_74c0f604f8d9e0e1a5f78429f882ae54
#
_entry.id   74c0f604f8d9e0e1a5f78429f882ae54
#
_cell.length_a   1.000
_cell.length_b   1.000
_cell.length_c   1.000
_cell.angle_alpha   90.00
_cell.angle_beta   90.00
_cell.angle_gamma   90.00
#
_symmetry.space_group_name_H-M   'P 1'
#
loop_
_entity.id
_entity.type
_entity.pdbx_description
1 polymer ?
#
loop_
_entity_poly.entity_id
_entity_poly.type
_entity_poly.pdbx_seq_one_letter_code
_entity_poly.pdbx_strand_id
1 'polypeptide(L)'
;MIRIALASQTDIAGWREAARKLLLAGVIPARVEFNIGTETLFDEGDPIPPPGDRTPVISKELLGDIQTALLHSDPERFALAYRIVFRAQTQPKIHQNPADPDMHILRALAKSVRRDIHKMHAFVRFRKVGERGD
;
A
#
# COMPACT_ATOMS: atom_id res chain seq x y z
N MET A 1 -1.52 4.81 -19.97
CA MET A 1 -1.55 4.76 -18.49
C MET A 1 -2.44 3.61 -18.05
N ILE A 2 -1.90 2.73 -17.23
CA ILE A 2 -2.68 1.63 -16.66
C ILE A 2 -3.39 2.15 -15.43
N ARG A 3 -4.71 1.99 -15.38
CA ARG A 3 -5.53 2.45 -14.27
C ARG A 3 -6.06 1.28 -13.46
N ILE A 4 -5.79 1.31 -12.17
CA ILE A 4 -6.23 0.27 -11.24
C ILE A 4 -7.35 0.85 -10.39
N ALA A 5 -8.52 0.24 -10.49
CA ALA A 5 -9.68 0.65 -9.69
C ALA A 5 -9.71 -0.18 -8.40
N LEU A 6 -9.69 0.52 -7.26
CA LEU A 6 -9.81 -0.09 -5.94
C LEU A 6 -11.23 0.11 -5.44
N ALA A 7 -11.74 -0.89 -4.73
CA ALA A 7 -13.12 -0.87 -4.24
C ALA A 7 -13.36 0.22 -3.18
N SER A 8 -12.34 0.48 -2.36
CA SER A 8 -12.44 1.47 -1.28
C SER A 8 -11.05 1.96 -0.90
N GLN A 9 -11.01 2.94 0.00
CA GLN A 9 -9.75 3.47 0.52
C GLN A 9 -8.97 2.46 1.37
N THR A 10 -9.63 1.42 1.82
CA THR A 10 -9.00 0.37 2.62
C THR A 10 -8.90 -0.97 1.87
N ASP A 11 -9.01 -0.94 0.55
CA ASP A 11 -8.94 -2.15 -0.27
C ASP A 11 -7.50 -2.62 -0.45
N ILE A 12 -6.92 -3.09 0.64
CA ILE A 12 -5.54 -3.58 0.65
C ILE A 12 -5.41 -4.85 -0.19
N ALA A 13 -6.40 -5.73 -0.12
CA ALA A 13 -6.39 -6.96 -0.92
C ALA A 13 -6.40 -6.67 -2.42
N GLY A 14 -7.21 -5.70 -2.86
CA GLY A 14 -7.24 -5.26 -4.24
C GLY A 14 -5.91 -4.68 -4.69
N TRP A 15 -5.28 -3.88 -3.85
CA TRP A 15 -3.96 -3.35 -4.13
C TRP A 15 -2.92 -4.46 -4.27
N ARG A 16 -2.93 -5.42 -3.35
CA ARG A 16 -1.97 -6.54 -3.37
C ARG A 16 -2.09 -7.34 -4.66
N GLU A 17 -3.32 -7.66 -5.05
CA GLU A 17 -3.56 -8.42 -6.28
C GLU A 17 -3.09 -7.63 -7.50
N ALA A 18 -3.44 -6.36 -7.57
CA ALA A 18 -3.02 -5.49 -8.68
C ALA A 18 -1.50 -5.35 -8.71
N ALA A 19 -0.88 -5.11 -7.58
CA ALA A 19 0.58 -4.95 -7.50
C ALA A 19 1.29 -6.23 -7.97
N ARG A 20 0.77 -7.39 -7.59
CA ARG A 20 1.35 -8.67 -8.02
C ARG A 20 1.29 -8.82 -9.55
N LYS A 21 0.14 -8.53 -10.14
CA LYS A 21 -0.03 -8.60 -11.60
C LYS A 21 0.90 -7.62 -12.31
N LEU A 22 1.00 -6.40 -11.80
CA LEU A 22 1.85 -5.37 -12.37
C LEU A 22 3.34 -5.75 -12.27
N LEU A 23 3.76 -6.32 -11.15
CA LEU A 23 5.14 -6.78 -10.97
C LEU A 23 5.47 -7.93 -11.91
N LEU A 24 4.55 -8.88 -12.07
CA LEU A 24 4.72 -10.00 -12.99
C LEU A 24 4.88 -9.52 -14.43
N ALA A 25 4.17 -8.47 -14.79
CA ALA A 25 4.24 -7.87 -16.12
C ALA A 25 5.42 -6.92 -16.29
N GLY A 26 6.13 -6.58 -15.20
CA GLY A 26 7.25 -5.66 -15.23
C GLY A 26 6.85 -4.21 -15.51
N VAL A 27 5.65 -3.81 -15.11
CA VAL A 27 5.15 -2.46 -15.36
C VAL A 27 5.83 -1.46 -14.43
N ILE A 28 6.41 -0.39 -15.01
CA ILE A 28 7.06 0.65 -14.21
C ILE A 28 6.01 1.50 -13.50
N PRO A 29 6.33 2.00 -12.27
CA PRO A 29 5.35 2.75 -11.49
C PRO A 29 4.80 3.99 -12.18
N ALA A 30 5.61 4.65 -13.02
CA ALA A 30 5.18 5.86 -13.75
C ALA A 30 4.01 5.60 -14.71
N ARG A 31 3.74 4.34 -15.05
CA ARG A 31 2.68 3.98 -15.99
C ARG A 31 1.41 3.51 -15.28
N VAL A 32 1.37 3.59 -13.97
CA VAL A 32 0.26 3.07 -13.17
C VAL A 32 -0.39 4.19 -12.38
N GLU A 33 -1.72 4.20 -12.38
CA GLU A 33 -2.52 5.13 -11.59
C GLU A 33 -3.52 4.31 -10.77
N PHE A 34 -3.61 4.58 -9.47
CA PHE A 34 -4.57 3.93 -8.60
C PHE A 34 -5.72 4.87 -8.30
N ASN A 35 -6.94 4.42 -8.53
CA ASN A 35 -8.16 5.19 -8.28
C ASN A 35 -9.11 4.40 -7.41
N ILE A 36 -9.96 5.11 -6.69
CA ILE A 36 -10.95 4.51 -5.79
C ILE A 36 -12.33 4.72 -6.37
N GLY A 37 -13.11 3.64 -6.39
CA GLY A 37 -14.50 3.71 -6.84
C GLY A 37 -14.66 3.55 -8.35
N THR A 38 -15.81 3.99 -8.84
CA THR A 38 -16.24 3.76 -10.23
C THR A 38 -16.02 4.96 -11.14
N GLU A 39 -15.23 5.92 -10.73
CA GLU A 39 -14.99 7.13 -11.51
C GLU A 39 -14.27 6.86 -12.83
N THR A 40 -13.78 5.65 -13.00
CA THR A 40 -13.05 5.23 -14.19
C THR A 40 -13.94 4.57 -15.24
N LEU A 41 -15.26 4.65 -15.10
CA LEU A 41 -16.20 4.00 -16.03
C LEU A 41 -16.00 4.40 -17.49
N PHE A 42 -15.54 5.62 -17.74
CA PHE A 42 -15.39 6.15 -19.09
C PHE A 42 -13.96 6.13 -19.60
N ASP A 43 -13.01 5.73 -18.76
CA ASP A 43 -11.60 5.68 -19.13
C ASP A 43 -10.93 4.54 -18.37
N GLU A 44 -10.99 3.38 -18.98
CA GLU A 44 -10.44 2.17 -18.39
C GLU A 44 -8.92 2.12 -18.41
N GLY A 45 -8.30 3.02 -19.16
CA GLY A 45 -6.85 3.00 -19.32
C GLY A 45 -6.39 1.79 -20.13
N ASP A 46 -5.11 1.52 -20.07
CA ASP A 46 -4.51 0.41 -20.78
C ASP A 46 -4.66 -0.89 -19.98
N PRO A 47 -4.77 -2.04 -20.63
CA PRO A 47 -4.79 -3.30 -19.92
C PRO A 47 -3.42 -3.63 -19.34
N ILE A 48 -3.40 -4.46 -18.30
CA ILE A 48 -2.16 -4.96 -17.73
C ILE A 48 -1.54 -5.94 -18.73
N PRO A 49 -0.25 -5.77 -19.10
CA PRO A 49 0.41 -6.70 -20.00
C PRO A 49 0.44 -8.12 -19.44
N PRO A 50 0.62 -9.13 -20.32
CA PRO A 50 0.72 -10.51 -19.85
C PRO A 50 1.91 -10.69 -18.91
N PRO A 51 1.83 -11.64 -17.96
CA PRO A 51 2.93 -11.86 -17.01
C PRO A 51 4.17 -12.40 -17.73
N GLY A 52 5.33 -11.94 -17.25
CA GLY A 52 6.63 -12.46 -17.69
C GLY A 52 7.08 -13.62 -16.80
N ASP A 53 8.36 -13.98 -16.93
CA ASP A 53 8.96 -15.09 -16.17
C ASP A 53 9.39 -14.70 -14.77
N ARG A 54 9.04 -13.50 -14.32
CA ARG A 54 9.50 -12.96 -13.05
C ARG A 54 8.65 -13.49 -11.89
N THR A 55 9.32 -13.79 -10.77
CA THR A 55 8.65 -14.10 -9.52
C THR A 55 8.85 -12.92 -8.58
N PRO A 56 7.78 -12.20 -8.20
CA PRO A 56 7.93 -11.07 -7.28
C PRO A 56 8.41 -11.55 -5.92
N VAL A 57 9.36 -10.81 -5.35
CA VAL A 57 9.90 -11.09 -4.02
C VAL A 57 9.72 -9.86 -3.15
N ILE A 58 9.04 -10.03 -2.03
CA ILE A 58 8.83 -8.95 -1.05
C ILE A 58 9.05 -9.55 0.33
N SER A 59 9.90 -8.90 1.15
CA SER A 59 10.10 -9.36 2.52
C SER A 59 8.84 -9.16 3.34
N LYS A 60 8.65 -9.99 4.35
CA LYS A 60 7.49 -9.89 5.25
C LYS A 60 7.48 -8.54 5.98
N GLU A 61 8.66 -8.05 6.35
CA GLU A 61 8.81 -6.78 7.04
C GLU A 61 8.34 -5.62 6.17
N LEU A 62 8.78 -5.59 4.92
CA LEU A 62 8.37 -4.56 3.98
C LEU A 62 6.87 -4.63 3.71
N LEU A 63 6.36 -5.84 3.48
CA LEU A 63 4.92 -6.01 3.23
C LEU A 63 4.09 -5.57 4.43
N GLY A 64 4.55 -5.86 5.65
CA GLY A 64 3.88 -5.42 6.87
C GLY A 64 3.79 -3.90 6.98
N ASP A 65 4.90 -3.21 6.70
CA ASP A 65 4.91 -1.75 6.71
C ASP A 65 4.02 -1.16 5.62
N ILE A 66 4.01 -1.77 4.44
CA ILE A 66 3.15 -1.34 3.34
C ILE A 66 1.69 -1.49 3.73
N GLN A 67 1.29 -2.64 4.24
CA GLN A 67 -0.09 -2.88 4.64
C GLN A 67 -0.56 -1.90 5.71
N THR A 68 0.31 -1.58 6.66
CA THR A 68 0.01 -0.59 7.68
C THR A 68 -0.14 0.80 7.07
N ALA A 69 0.80 1.20 6.21
CA ALA A 69 0.78 2.51 5.57
C ALA A 69 -0.45 2.69 4.69
N LEU A 70 -0.95 1.62 4.06
CA LEU A 70 -2.12 1.69 3.19
C LEU A 70 -3.41 2.02 3.95
N LEU A 71 -3.39 1.90 5.28
CA LEU A 71 -4.51 2.33 6.12
C LEU A 71 -4.53 3.84 6.37
N HIS A 72 -3.46 4.54 5.98
CA HIS A 72 -3.41 6.00 6.08
C HIS A 72 -4.34 6.63 5.03
N SER A 73 -4.70 7.90 5.23
CA SER A 73 -5.59 8.61 4.32
C SER A 73 -4.87 9.33 3.19
N ASP A 74 -3.54 9.28 3.13
CA ASP A 74 -2.76 9.94 2.08
C ASP A 74 -3.13 9.35 0.70
N PRO A 75 -3.60 10.18 -0.24
CA PRO A 75 -4.02 9.68 -1.55
C PRO A 75 -2.89 9.08 -2.38
N GLU A 76 -1.65 9.44 -2.10
CA GLU A 76 -0.48 8.94 -2.83
C GLU A 76 0.03 7.59 -2.30
N ARG A 77 -0.56 7.07 -1.23
CA ARG A 77 -0.03 5.87 -0.56
C ARG A 77 0.00 4.62 -1.44
N PHE A 78 -1.00 4.44 -2.29
CA PHE A 78 -1.05 3.27 -3.17
C PHE A 78 0.05 3.32 -4.22
N ALA A 79 0.24 4.49 -4.83
CA ALA A 79 1.30 4.70 -5.82
C ALA A 79 2.68 4.58 -5.19
N LEU A 80 2.85 5.16 -4.00
CA LEU A 80 4.09 5.05 -3.24
C LEU A 80 4.44 3.60 -2.92
N ALA A 81 3.45 2.85 -2.45
CA ALA A 81 3.64 1.44 -2.10
C ALA A 81 4.07 0.62 -3.32
N TYR A 82 3.43 0.84 -4.45
CA TYR A 82 3.80 0.14 -5.67
C TYR A 82 5.21 0.50 -6.13
N ARG A 83 5.57 1.78 -6.06
CA ARG A 83 6.92 2.24 -6.41
C ARG A 83 7.98 1.53 -5.56
N ILE A 84 7.71 1.39 -4.27
CA ILE A 84 8.64 0.72 -3.34
C ILE A 84 8.77 -0.76 -3.67
N VAL A 85 7.66 -1.49 -3.86
CA VAL A 85 7.74 -2.92 -4.17
C VAL A 85 8.38 -3.17 -5.53
N PHE A 86 8.16 -2.29 -6.49
CA PHE A 86 8.81 -2.39 -7.79
C PHE A 86 10.33 -2.23 -7.65
N ARG A 87 10.77 -1.22 -6.90
CA ARG A 87 12.20 -1.01 -6.64
C ARG A 87 12.82 -2.14 -5.85
N ALA A 88 12.06 -2.77 -4.95
CA ALA A 88 12.54 -3.87 -4.15
C ALA A 88 12.92 -5.09 -4.98
N GLN A 89 12.40 -5.22 -6.20
CA GLN A 89 12.74 -6.34 -7.07
C GLN A 89 14.20 -6.29 -7.51
N THR A 90 14.77 -5.10 -7.64
CA THR A 90 16.18 -4.92 -7.99
C THR A 90 17.02 -4.45 -6.80
N GLN A 91 16.37 -3.96 -5.75
CA GLN A 91 17.01 -3.47 -4.53
C GLN A 91 16.40 -4.18 -3.32
N PRO A 92 16.70 -5.47 -3.13
CA PRO A 92 16.03 -6.26 -2.08
C PRO A 92 16.28 -5.74 -0.66
N LYS A 93 17.31 -4.92 -0.46
CA LYS A 93 17.63 -4.31 0.84
C LYS A 93 17.07 -2.89 0.98
N ILE A 94 16.17 -2.46 0.09
CA ILE A 94 15.60 -1.12 0.15
C ILE A 94 14.95 -0.85 1.51
N HIS A 95 14.33 -1.86 2.10
CA HIS A 95 13.68 -1.75 3.41
C HIS A 95 14.65 -1.38 4.53
N GLN A 96 15.91 -1.73 4.36
CA GLN A 96 16.94 -1.47 5.35
C GLN A 96 17.71 -0.17 5.11
N ASN A 97 17.40 0.54 4.03
CA ASN A 97 18.09 1.78 3.70
C ASN A 97 17.42 2.98 4.37
N PRO A 98 18.04 3.56 5.43
CA PRO A 98 17.43 4.68 6.13
C PRO A 98 17.45 5.98 5.32
N ALA A 99 18.27 6.06 4.29
CA ALA A 99 18.40 7.26 3.46
C ALA A 99 17.43 7.28 2.28
N ASP A 100 16.68 6.20 2.05
CA ASP A 100 15.77 6.15 0.91
C ASP A 100 14.56 7.05 1.14
N PRO A 101 14.28 8.03 0.24
CA PRO A 101 13.17 8.96 0.42
C PRO A 101 11.80 8.28 0.45
N ASP A 102 11.59 7.28 -0.42
CA ASP A 102 10.31 6.57 -0.46
C ASP A 102 10.07 5.79 0.82
N MET A 103 11.11 5.11 1.31
CA MET A 103 11.02 4.38 2.58
C MET A 103 10.77 5.31 3.75
N HIS A 104 11.38 6.49 3.72
CA HIS A 104 11.15 7.49 4.76
C HIS A 104 9.66 7.88 4.82
N ILE A 105 9.05 8.13 3.68
CA ILE A 105 7.63 8.48 3.59
C ILE A 105 6.77 7.30 4.05
N LEU A 106 7.07 6.09 3.57
CA LEU A 106 6.32 4.89 3.95
C LEU A 106 6.33 4.67 5.46
N ARG A 107 7.50 4.78 6.07
CA ARG A 107 7.64 4.60 7.52
C ARG A 107 6.88 5.68 8.29
N ALA A 108 6.88 6.90 7.79
CA ALA A 108 6.13 8.00 8.43
C ALA A 108 4.62 7.71 8.38
N LEU A 109 4.11 7.22 7.25
CA LEU A 109 2.71 6.84 7.13
C LEU A 109 2.36 5.68 8.07
N ALA A 110 3.19 4.65 8.09
CA ALA A 110 2.97 3.49 8.96
C ALA A 110 3.00 3.88 10.43
N LYS A 111 3.95 4.74 10.81
CA LYS A 111 4.06 5.24 12.19
C LYS A 111 2.83 6.02 12.59
N SER A 112 2.34 6.87 11.71
CA SER A 112 1.13 7.65 11.94
C SER A 112 -0.09 6.75 12.17
N VAL A 113 -0.25 5.71 11.34
CA VAL A 113 -1.34 4.74 11.48
C VAL A 113 -1.23 3.99 12.80
N ARG A 114 -0.04 3.51 13.15
CA ARG A 114 0.18 2.78 14.41
C ARG A 114 -0.15 3.63 15.61
N ARG A 115 0.22 4.90 15.57
CA ARG A 115 -0.08 5.84 16.65
C ARG A 115 -1.59 6.04 16.80
N ASP A 116 -2.29 6.18 15.67
CA ASP A 116 -3.74 6.36 15.70
C ASP A 116 -4.45 5.10 16.21
N ILE A 117 -4.02 3.93 15.77
CA ILE A 117 -4.54 2.65 16.26
C ILE A 117 -4.30 2.54 17.77
N HIS A 118 -3.12 2.90 18.24
CA HIS A 118 -2.80 2.86 19.66
C HIS A 118 -3.72 3.78 20.47
N LYS A 119 -3.97 4.98 19.98
CA LYS A 119 -4.89 5.91 20.63
C LYS A 119 -6.31 5.34 20.68
N MET A 120 -6.74 4.71 19.60
CA MET A 120 -8.08 4.09 19.56
C MET A 120 -8.19 2.94 20.56
N HIS A 121 -7.16 2.13 20.68
CA HIS A 121 -7.12 1.05 21.66
C HIS A 121 -7.19 1.57 23.08
N ALA A 122 -6.41 2.60 23.38
CA ALA A 122 -6.43 3.22 24.69
C ALA A 122 -7.80 3.81 25.02
N PHE A 123 -8.42 4.46 24.04
CA PHE A 123 -9.75 5.05 24.20
C PHE A 123 -10.81 3.97 24.43
N VAL A 124 -10.79 2.92 23.64
CA VAL A 124 -11.73 1.82 23.75
C VAL A 124 -11.59 1.11 25.09
N ARG A 125 -10.36 0.89 25.54
CA ARG A 125 -10.08 0.26 26.82
C ARG A 125 -10.63 1.09 27.98
N PHE A 126 -10.39 2.37 27.95
CA PHE A 126 -10.90 3.28 28.97
C PHE A 126 -12.43 3.26 29.00
N ARG A 127 -13.05 3.35 27.84
CA ARG A 127 -14.50 3.33 27.72
C ARG A 127 -15.10 2.02 28.25
N LYS A 128 -14.46 0.91 27.94
CA LYS A 128 -14.90 -0.40 28.39
C LYS A 128 -14.85 -0.50 29.92
N VAL A 129 -13.80 0.01 30.52
CA VAL A 129 -13.69 0.05 31.98
C VAL A 129 -14.78 0.95 32.56
N GLY A 130 -15.06 2.08 31.92
CA GLY A 130 -16.13 2.98 32.33
C GLY A 130 -17.49 2.32 32.25
N GLU A 131 -17.74 1.54 31.23
CA GLU A 131 -19.00 0.81 31.07
C GLU A 131 -19.15 -0.29 32.11
N ARG A 132 -18.04 -0.83 32.50
CA ARG A 132 -18.05 -1.80 33.59
C ARG A 132 -18.21 -1.15 34.93
N GLY A 133 -18.16 0.09 35.02
CA GLY A 133 -18.27 0.82 36.25
C GLY A 133 -19.12 0.15 37.28
N ASP A 134 -19.45 -0.89 36.81
CA ASP A 134 -19.85 -2.06 37.50
C ASP A 134 -18.76 -2.64 38.35
#